data_7ee9d11bbeddce9366a7e3f8c6ea0fc4
#
_entry.id   7ee9d11bbeddce9366a7e3f8c6ea0fc4
#
_cell.length_a   1.000
_cell.length_b   1.000
_cell.length_c   1.000
_cell.angle_alpha   90.00
_cell.angle_beta   90.00
_cell.angle_gamma   90.00
#
_symmetry.space_group_name_H-M   'P 1'
#
loop_
_entity.id
_entity.type
_entity.pdbx_description
1 polymer ?
#
loop_
_entity_poly.entity_id
_entity_poly.type
_entity_poly.pdbx_seq_one_letter_code
_entity_poly.pdbx_strand_id
1 'polypeptide(L)'
;MNVAGKTVVITGASRGIGAEAAGVFAAAGANVALIARSSDAIEKLAAEIGEQAIELTCDVASYASVEGAIAKAKETFGSVDILINNAGVIEPIAHLASADPDEWGTVIDINLKGVFNGMRAVLPMMIASGGGSILTISSGAAHGPVEAWSHYCASKAAVKMLTECVHKENGADGIRAIGLSPGTVATQMQVEIKASGINPVSQLDWDVHIPADWPARALLWMCGSDADQYCGQELSLRDEDLRKRVGLI
;
A
#
# COMPACT_ATOMS: atom_id res chain seq x y z
N MET A 1 1.22 14.71 11.80
CA MET A 1 2.59 14.24 12.09
C MET A 1 3.52 14.85 11.06
N ASN A 2 4.62 15.46 11.47
CA ASN A 2 5.65 15.86 10.52
C ASN A 2 6.44 14.61 10.12
N VAL A 3 6.54 14.30 8.83
CA VAL A 3 7.28 13.13 8.33
C VAL A 3 8.76 13.44 8.05
N ALA A 4 9.18 14.69 8.17
CA ALA A 4 10.57 15.07 7.96
C ALA A 4 11.51 14.30 8.91
N GLY A 5 12.54 13.67 8.36
CA GLY A 5 13.47 12.81 9.07
C GLY A 5 12.92 11.43 9.50
N LYS A 6 11.65 11.13 9.20
CA LYS A 6 11.04 9.82 9.44
C LYS A 6 11.39 8.84 8.32
N THR A 7 11.48 7.56 8.64
CA THR A 7 11.71 6.50 7.66
C THR A 7 10.41 5.84 7.25
N VAL A 8 10.14 5.85 5.96
CA VAL A 8 8.96 5.26 5.32
C VAL A 8 9.36 4.07 4.47
N VAL A 9 8.85 2.89 4.78
CA VAL A 9 8.99 1.69 3.95
C VAL A 9 7.79 1.57 3.05
N ILE A 10 8.01 1.48 1.74
CA ILE A 10 6.94 1.42 0.73
C ILE A 10 7.06 0.13 -0.07
N THR A 11 6.09 -0.78 0.06
CA THR A 11 6.04 -1.99 -0.77
C THR A 11 5.38 -1.71 -2.11
N GLY A 12 5.85 -2.38 -3.18
CA GLY A 12 5.35 -2.14 -4.53
C GLY A 12 5.70 -0.74 -5.06
N ALA A 13 6.89 -0.24 -4.72
CA ALA A 13 7.34 1.12 -5.05
C ALA A 13 7.80 1.31 -6.50
N SER A 14 7.79 0.27 -7.34
CA SER A 14 8.32 0.34 -8.70
C SER A 14 7.44 1.12 -9.69
N ARG A 15 6.16 1.32 -9.39
CA ARG A 15 5.19 2.00 -10.28
C ARG A 15 3.93 2.46 -9.55
N GLY A 16 3.11 3.27 -10.23
CA GLY A 16 1.79 3.67 -9.77
C GLY A 16 1.78 4.35 -8.41
N ILE A 17 0.83 4.01 -7.54
CA ILE A 17 0.65 4.64 -6.23
C ILE A 17 1.93 4.58 -5.37
N GLY A 18 2.66 3.45 -5.40
CA GLY A 18 3.87 3.28 -4.61
C GLY A 18 5.01 4.20 -5.04
N ALA A 19 5.21 4.38 -6.36
CA ALA A 19 6.21 5.30 -6.89
C ALA A 19 5.85 6.76 -6.60
N GLU A 20 4.58 7.14 -6.79
CA GLU A 20 4.11 8.49 -6.44
C GLU A 20 4.25 8.76 -4.93
N ALA A 21 3.92 7.77 -4.09
CA ALA A 21 4.09 7.90 -2.64
C ALA A 21 5.56 8.13 -2.26
N ALA A 22 6.50 7.44 -2.91
CA ALA A 22 7.93 7.65 -2.68
C ALA A 22 8.34 9.12 -2.92
N GLY A 23 7.93 9.69 -4.07
CA GLY A 23 8.20 11.09 -4.40
C GLY A 23 7.54 12.07 -3.41
N VAL A 24 6.26 11.83 -3.08
CA VAL A 24 5.49 12.70 -2.16
C VAL A 24 6.10 12.70 -0.76
N PHE A 25 6.48 11.54 -0.23
CA PHE A 25 7.07 11.43 1.11
C PHE A 25 8.51 11.99 1.13
N ALA A 26 9.31 11.75 0.11
CA ALA A 26 10.65 12.32 0.00
C ALA A 26 10.59 13.85 -0.09
N ALA A 27 9.68 14.42 -0.90
CA ALA A 27 9.45 15.85 -0.97
C ALA A 27 9.01 16.48 0.37
N ALA A 28 8.35 15.70 1.23
CA ALA A 28 7.99 16.08 2.59
C ALA A 28 9.15 15.89 3.61
N GLY A 29 10.34 15.51 3.15
CA GLY A 29 11.56 15.38 3.96
C GLY A 29 11.72 14.02 4.66
N ALA A 30 10.95 13.00 4.27
CA ALA A 30 11.12 11.65 4.79
C ALA A 30 12.25 10.89 4.08
N ASN A 31 12.88 9.95 4.79
CA ASN A 31 13.69 8.91 4.17
C ASN A 31 12.77 7.80 3.63
N VAL A 32 13.00 7.30 2.43
CA VAL A 32 12.14 6.32 1.78
C VAL A 32 12.90 5.05 1.42
N ALA A 33 12.42 3.90 1.88
CA ALA A 33 12.92 2.60 1.52
C ALA A 33 11.96 1.97 0.49
N LEU A 34 12.42 1.84 -0.73
CA LEU A 34 11.65 1.43 -1.90
C LEU A 34 11.72 -0.08 -2.06
N ILE A 35 10.63 -0.79 -1.80
CA ILE A 35 10.57 -2.25 -1.89
C ILE A 35 9.81 -2.67 -3.14
N ALA A 36 10.47 -3.45 -4.02
CA ALA A 36 9.84 -4.11 -5.16
C ALA A 36 10.69 -5.30 -5.64
N ARG A 37 10.11 -6.13 -6.51
CA ARG A 37 10.84 -7.23 -7.19
C ARG A 37 11.71 -6.74 -8.35
N SER A 38 11.29 -5.66 -9.01
CA SER A 38 12.01 -5.05 -10.14
C SER A 38 13.06 -4.08 -9.61
N SER A 39 14.34 -4.52 -9.61
CA SER A 39 15.47 -3.69 -9.16
C SER A 39 15.61 -2.42 -9.98
N ASP A 40 15.66 -2.53 -11.31
CA ASP A 40 15.95 -1.42 -12.22
C ASP A 40 14.99 -0.22 -12.01
N ALA A 41 13.69 -0.52 -11.75
CA ALA A 41 12.69 0.53 -11.57
C ALA A 41 12.87 1.28 -10.24
N ILE A 42 13.19 0.57 -9.15
CA ILE A 42 13.39 1.20 -7.84
C ILE A 42 14.77 1.85 -7.72
N GLU A 43 15.81 1.31 -8.39
CA GLU A 43 17.13 1.94 -8.50
C GLU A 43 17.04 3.31 -9.21
N LYS A 44 16.33 3.35 -10.35
CA LYS A 44 16.09 4.61 -11.06
C LYS A 44 15.35 5.62 -10.17
N LEU A 45 14.27 5.19 -9.51
CA LEU A 45 13.49 6.07 -8.64
C LEU A 45 14.31 6.54 -7.43
N ALA A 46 15.14 5.68 -6.82
CA ALA A 46 16.03 6.05 -5.73
C ALA A 46 17.06 7.08 -6.18
N ALA A 47 17.65 6.89 -7.36
CA ALA A 47 18.60 7.85 -7.95
C ALA A 47 17.95 9.23 -8.24
N GLU A 48 16.68 9.25 -8.67
CA GLU A 48 15.93 10.49 -8.89
C GLU A 48 15.61 11.22 -7.56
N ILE A 49 15.32 10.49 -6.49
CA ILE A 49 15.05 11.06 -5.16
C ILE A 49 16.35 11.52 -4.46
N GLY A 50 17.44 10.75 -4.62
CA GLY A 50 18.75 11.08 -4.04
C GLY A 50 18.99 10.43 -2.67
N GLU A 51 19.76 11.07 -1.82
CA GLU A 51 20.29 10.50 -0.55
C GLU A 51 19.21 10.06 0.45
N GLN A 52 17.97 10.53 0.28
CA GLN A 52 16.84 10.16 1.12
C GLN A 52 16.17 8.83 0.70
N ALA A 53 16.65 8.16 -0.36
CA ALA A 53 16.06 6.94 -0.87
C ALA A 53 17.06 5.79 -0.89
N ILE A 54 16.57 4.58 -0.57
CA ILE A 54 17.27 3.33 -0.86
C ILE A 54 16.33 2.37 -1.59
N GLU A 55 16.90 1.62 -2.53
CA GLU A 55 16.24 0.53 -3.21
C GLU A 55 16.49 -0.79 -2.48
N LEU A 56 15.45 -1.61 -2.35
CA LEU A 56 15.51 -2.91 -1.67
C LEU A 56 14.76 -3.94 -2.52
N THR A 57 15.47 -4.73 -3.29
CA THR A 57 14.85 -5.83 -4.06
C THR A 57 14.30 -6.89 -3.10
N CYS A 58 12.98 -7.07 -3.12
CA CYS A 58 12.31 -7.95 -2.18
C CYS A 58 11.01 -8.51 -2.77
N ASP A 59 10.77 -9.79 -2.53
CA ASP A 59 9.47 -10.43 -2.74
C ASP A 59 8.66 -10.38 -1.45
N VAL A 60 7.55 -9.63 -1.47
CA VAL A 60 6.67 -9.48 -0.30
C VAL A 60 6.01 -10.79 0.13
N ALA A 61 5.87 -11.78 -0.77
CA ALA A 61 5.35 -13.11 -0.45
C ALA A 61 6.30 -13.91 0.47
N SER A 62 7.58 -13.54 0.55
CA SER A 62 8.60 -14.17 1.40
C SER A 62 8.83 -13.35 2.68
N TYR A 63 8.47 -13.91 3.85
CA TYR A 63 8.70 -13.23 5.12
C TYR A 63 10.18 -12.90 5.35
N ALA A 64 11.08 -13.84 5.09
CA ALA A 64 12.53 -13.62 5.27
C ALA A 64 13.06 -12.49 4.37
N SER A 65 12.54 -12.38 3.13
CA SER A 65 12.88 -11.29 2.22
C SER A 65 12.42 -9.94 2.78
N VAL A 66 11.18 -9.87 3.27
CA VAL A 66 10.60 -8.65 3.87
C VAL A 66 11.35 -8.26 5.15
N GLU A 67 11.59 -9.22 6.05
CA GLU A 67 12.33 -8.98 7.30
C GLU A 67 13.73 -8.43 7.03
N GLY A 68 14.45 -9.01 6.05
CA GLY A 68 15.78 -8.54 5.64
C GLY A 68 15.74 -7.12 5.05
N ALA A 69 14.75 -6.82 4.20
CA ALA A 69 14.59 -5.48 3.62
C ALA A 69 14.27 -4.42 4.69
N ILE A 70 13.38 -4.73 5.64
CA ILE A 70 13.03 -3.83 6.75
C ILE A 70 14.22 -3.61 7.69
N ALA A 71 14.98 -4.68 7.99
CA ALA A 71 16.20 -4.58 8.79
C ALA A 71 17.24 -3.67 8.11
N LYS A 72 17.39 -3.78 6.78
CA LYS A 72 18.29 -2.92 6.01
C LYS A 72 17.84 -1.46 6.00
N ALA A 73 16.55 -1.19 5.87
CA ALA A 73 16.00 0.18 5.98
C ALA A 73 16.31 0.79 7.35
N LYS A 74 16.11 0.01 8.42
CA LYS A 74 16.46 0.44 9.80
C LYS A 74 17.95 0.67 9.98
N GLU A 75 18.81 -0.20 9.44
CA GLU A 75 20.26 -0.04 9.48
C GLU A 75 20.70 1.26 8.81
N THR A 76 20.11 1.57 7.65
CA THR A 76 20.48 2.74 6.84
C THR A 76 20.01 4.05 7.45
N PHE A 77 18.76 4.12 7.92
CA PHE A 77 18.13 5.36 8.36
C PHE A 77 17.89 5.46 9.87
N GLY A 78 18.24 4.44 10.64
CA GLY A 78 18.16 4.42 12.10
C GLY A 78 16.80 4.00 12.67
N SER A 79 15.70 4.16 11.93
CA SER A 79 14.35 3.80 12.37
C SER A 79 13.51 3.22 11.22
N VAL A 80 12.34 2.69 11.54
CA VAL A 80 11.22 2.49 10.62
C VAL A 80 9.98 3.03 11.31
N ASP A 81 9.50 4.17 10.85
CA ASP A 81 8.40 4.92 11.49
C ASP A 81 7.06 4.69 10.79
N ILE A 82 7.09 4.45 9.48
CA ILE A 82 5.90 4.30 8.64
C ILE A 82 6.08 3.11 7.71
N LEU A 83 5.06 2.24 7.65
CA LEU A 83 4.95 1.19 6.65
C LEU A 83 3.78 1.50 5.72
N ILE A 84 4.02 1.52 4.42
CA ILE A 84 2.98 1.58 3.38
C ILE A 84 2.90 0.23 2.68
N ASN A 85 1.89 -0.56 3.03
CA ASN A 85 1.53 -1.81 2.37
C ASN A 85 0.75 -1.47 1.09
N ASN A 86 1.47 -1.36 -0.03
CA ASN A 86 0.89 -0.99 -1.32
C ASN A 86 1.05 -2.10 -2.37
N ALA A 87 2.05 -2.99 -2.25
CA ALA A 87 2.23 -4.09 -3.19
C ALA A 87 0.93 -4.87 -3.41
N GLY A 88 0.58 -5.08 -4.67
CA GLY A 88 -0.63 -5.81 -5.04
C GLY A 88 -0.74 -6.06 -6.54
N VAL A 89 -1.40 -7.15 -6.88
CA VAL A 89 -1.68 -7.59 -8.25
C VAL A 89 -3.15 -7.97 -8.37
N ILE A 90 -3.67 -8.02 -9.60
CA ILE A 90 -5.06 -8.37 -9.87
C ILE A 90 -5.20 -9.58 -10.82
N GLU A 91 -4.22 -9.83 -11.67
CA GLU A 91 -4.25 -11.01 -12.54
C GLU A 91 -4.01 -12.32 -11.75
N PRO A 92 -4.69 -13.40 -12.18
CA PRO A 92 -5.51 -13.57 -13.38
C PRO A 92 -6.94 -13.00 -13.19
N ILE A 93 -7.44 -12.24 -14.17
CA ILE A 93 -8.85 -11.80 -14.20
C ILE A 93 -9.67 -12.90 -14.85
N ALA A 94 -10.25 -13.79 -14.05
CA ALA A 94 -10.95 -14.99 -14.52
C ALA A 94 -12.11 -15.37 -13.61
N HIS A 95 -13.15 -15.99 -14.20
CA HIS A 95 -14.25 -16.54 -13.40
C HIS A 95 -13.75 -17.65 -12.48
N LEU A 96 -14.33 -17.77 -11.30
CA LEU A 96 -13.91 -18.72 -10.27
C LEU A 96 -13.85 -20.17 -10.76
N ALA A 97 -14.75 -20.55 -11.65
CA ALA A 97 -14.81 -21.91 -12.20
C ALA A 97 -13.67 -22.24 -13.19
N SER A 98 -12.95 -21.25 -13.69
CA SER A 98 -11.88 -21.39 -14.69
C SER A 98 -10.56 -20.75 -14.28
N ALA A 99 -10.49 -20.12 -13.12
CA ALA A 99 -9.25 -19.54 -12.62
C ALA A 99 -8.22 -20.65 -12.32
N ASP A 100 -6.97 -20.42 -12.75
CA ASP A 100 -5.86 -21.30 -12.40
C ASP A 100 -5.59 -21.24 -10.89
N PRO A 101 -5.56 -22.39 -10.17
CA PRO A 101 -5.39 -22.40 -8.72
C PRO A 101 -4.05 -21.83 -8.22
N ASP A 102 -2.96 -22.02 -8.97
CA ASP A 102 -1.63 -21.56 -8.58
C ASP A 102 -1.51 -20.04 -8.80
N GLU A 103 -2.03 -19.53 -9.91
CA GLU A 103 -2.09 -18.09 -10.17
C GLU A 103 -3.02 -17.40 -9.16
N TRP A 104 -4.18 -17.99 -8.86
CA TRP A 104 -5.10 -17.52 -7.83
C TRP A 104 -4.40 -17.46 -6.46
N GLY A 105 -3.65 -18.51 -6.09
CA GLY A 105 -2.86 -18.59 -4.87
C GLY A 105 -1.77 -17.51 -4.81
N THR A 106 -1.11 -17.24 -5.92
CA THR A 106 -0.08 -16.19 -6.03
C THR A 106 -0.63 -14.80 -5.67
N VAL A 107 -1.86 -14.48 -6.04
CA VAL A 107 -2.51 -13.21 -5.64
C VAL A 107 -2.70 -13.13 -4.13
N ILE A 108 -3.10 -14.23 -3.49
CA ILE A 108 -3.22 -14.28 -2.02
C ILE A 108 -1.86 -14.11 -1.35
N ASP A 109 -0.82 -14.75 -1.89
CA ASP A 109 0.54 -14.65 -1.35
C ASP A 109 1.07 -13.22 -1.42
N ILE A 110 0.81 -12.51 -2.52
CA ILE A 110 1.25 -11.11 -2.68
C ILE A 110 0.35 -10.15 -1.89
N ASN A 111 -0.97 -10.19 -2.15
CA ASN A 111 -1.90 -9.16 -1.67
C ASN A 111 -2.24 -9.28 -0.18
N LEU A 112 -2.25 -10.51 0.38
CA LEU A 112 -2.60 -10.76 1.77
C LEU A 112 -1.37 -11.13 2.61
N LYS A 113 -0.65 -12.21 2.26
CA LYS A 113 0.54 -12.61 3.02
C LYS A 113 1.63 -11.54 2.98
N GLY A 114 1.80 -10.85 1.84
CA GLY A 114 2.73 -9.72 1.72
C GLY A 114 2.43 -8.60 2.71
N VAL A 115 1.16 -8.25 2.89
CA VAL A 115 0.72 -7.26 3.88
C VAL A 115 0.99 -7.77 5.31
N PHE A 116 0.63 -9.01 5.61
CA PHE A 116 0.93 -9.64 6.89
C PHE A 116 2.44 -9.64 7.17
N ASN A 117 3.26 -10.01 6.19
CA ASN A 117 4.72 -10.05 6.33
C ASN A 117 5.29 -8.67 6.68
N GLY A 118 4.82 -7.61 5.98
CA GLY A 118 5.20 -6.23 6.29
C GLY A 118 4.82 -5.82 7.71
N MET A 119 3.56 -6.03 8.11
CA MET A 119 3.08 -5.73 9.45
C MET A 119 3.87 -6.52 10.51
N ARG A 120 4.03 -7.83 10.33
CA ARG A 120 4.74 -8.70 11.28
C ARG A 120 6.20 -8.28 11.47
N ALA A 121 6.87 -7.81 10.41
CA ALA A 121 8.26 -7.41 10.48
C ALA A 121 8.46 -6.04 11.17
N VAL A 122 7.53 -5.08 10.99
CA VAL A 122 7.69 -3.75 11.60
C VAL A 122 7.14 -3.63 13.02
N LEU A 123 6.08 -4.36 13.36
CA LEU A 123 5.38 -4.22 14.65
C LEU A 123 6.29 -4.30 15.87
N PRO A 124 7.19 -5.31 16.01
CA PRO A 124 8.04 -5.40 17.20
C PRO A 124 8.95 -4.18 17.38
N MET A 125 9.49 -3.65 16.28
CA MET A 125 10.40 -2.50 16.35
C MET A 125 9.64 -1.19 16.54
N MET A 126 8.47 -1.02 15.96
CA MET A 126 7.61 0.16 16.17
C MET A 126 7.12 0.22 17.62
N ILE A 127 6.65 -0.89 18.18
CA ILE A 127 6.23 -0.98 19.59
C ILE A 127 7.40 -0.64 20.51
N ALA A 128 8.57 -1.21 20.28
CA ALA A 128 9.76 -0.93 21.08
C ALA A 128 10.23 0.54 20.99
N SER A 129 9.89 1.24 19.90
CA SER A 129 10.18 2.66 19.69
C SER A 129 9.06 3.60 20.16
N GLY A 130 7.98 3.07 20.75
CA GLY A 130 6.85 3.85 21.28
C GLY A 130 5.78 4.19 20.25
N GLY A 131 5.73 3.50 19.11
CA GLY A 131 4.69 3.61 18.11
C GLY A 131 5.19 3.72 16.68
N GLY A 132 4.22 3.80 15.75
CA GLY A 132 4.46 3.92 14.32
C GLY A 132 3.15 3.96 13.53
N SER A 133 3.24 4.20 12.23
CA SER A 133 2.06 4.22 11.35
C SER A 133 2.11 3.09 10.31
N ILE A 134 1.05 2.33 10.21
CA ILE A 134 0.87 1.28 9.21
C ILE A 134 -0.30 1.67 8.31
N LEU A 135 0.01 2.00 7.06
CA LEU A 135 -0.97 2.42 6.06
C LEU A 135 -1.11 1.31 5.03
N THR A 136 -2.34 0.88 4.75
CA THR A 136 -2.59 -0.26 3.85
C THR A 136 -3.50 0.16 2.70
N ILE A 137 -3.05 -0.06 1.46
CA ILE A 137 -3.88 0.13 0.27
C ILE A 137 -4.90 -1.00 0.18
N SER A 138 -6.13 -0.65 0.49
CA SER A 138 -7.32 -1.47 0.34
C SER A 138 -7.99 -1.26 -1.03
N SER A 139 -9.28 -1.53 -1.13
CA SER A 139 -10.07 -1.36 -2.35
C SER A 139 -11.56 -1.36 -2.04
N GLY A 140 -12.37 -0.75 -2.91
CA GLY A 140 -13.81 -0.96 -2.91
C GLY A 140 -14.22 -2.44 -3.04
N ALA A 141 -13.36 -3.27 -3.63
CA ALA A 141 -13.53 -4.72 -3.72
C ALA A 141 -13.48 -5.45 -2.36
N ALA A 142 -13.05 -4.77 -1.28
CA ALA A 142 -13.12 -5.29 0.09
C ALA A 142 -14.55 -5.34 0.64
N HIS A 143 -15.51 -4.64 0.02
CA HIS A 143 -16.87 -4.45 0.51
C HIS A 143 -17.94 -5.16 -0.33
N GLY A 144 -17.57 -5.73 -1.46
CA GLY A 144 -18.52 -6.44 -2.32
C GLY A 144 -17.82 -7.20 -3.43
N PRO A 145 -18.49 -8.22 -3.98
CA PRO A 145 -17.94 -9.05 -5.04
C PRO A 145 -17.86 -8.27 -6.36
N VAL A 146 -16.78 -8.48 -7.09
CA VAL A 146 -16.62 -8.06 -8.47
C VAL A 146 -16.39 -9.30 -9.32
N GLU A 147 -17.11 -9.41 -10.43
CA GLU A 147 -17.01 -10.55 -11.35
C GLU A 147 -15.58 -10.76 -11.82
N ALA A 148 -15.13 -12.00 -11.83
CA ALA A 148 -13.78 -12.46 -12.20
C ALA A 148 -12.63 -11.99 -11.27
N TRP A 149 -12.94 -11.42 -10.09
CA TRP A 149 -11.95 -10.94 -9.11
C TRP A 149 -11.99 -11.67 -7.77
N SER A 150 -12.37 -12.95 -7.74
CA SER A 150 -12.59 -13.68 -6.49
C SER A 150 -11.38 -13.62 -5.53
N HIS A 151 -10.18 -13.84 -6.02
CA HIS A 151 -8.92 -13.73 -5.28
C HIS A 151 -8.66 -12.30 -4.81
N TYR A 152 -8.86 -11.31 -5.69
CA TYR A 152 -8.63 -9.91 -5.37
C TYR A 152 -9.62 -9.42 -4.30
N CYS A 153 -10.92 -9.68 -4.48
CA CYS A 153 -11.95 -9.33 -3.49
C CYS A 153 -11.66 -9.99 -2.13
N ALA A 154 -11.36 -11.31 -2.13
CA ALA A 154 -11.01 -12.03 -0.90
C ALA A 154 -9.77 -11.44 -0.23
N SER A 155 -8.70 -11.17 -0.99
CA SER A 155 -7.49 -10.58 -0.44
C SER A 155 -7.71 -9.18 0.14
N LYS A 156 -8.49 -8.32 -0.55
CA LYS A 156 -8.75 -6.95 -0.09
C LYS A 156 -9.70 -6.91 1.12
N ALA A 157 -10.69 -7.78 1.20
CA ALA A 157 -11.50 -7.97 2.40
C ALA A 157 -10.64 -8.43 3.59
N ALA A 158 -9.72 -9.36 3.36
CA ALA A 158 -8.83 -9.87 4.39
C ALA A 158 -7.84 -8.79 4.89
N VAL A 159 -7.22 -7.97 4.02
CA VAL A 159 -6.29 -6.93 4.47
C VAL A 159 -6.98 -5.77 5.17
N LYS A 160 -8.24 -5.47 4.81
CA LYS A 160 -9.07 -4.55 5.58
C LYS A 160 -9.23 -5.06 7.02
N MET A 161 -9.65 -6.31 7.20
CA MET A 161 -9.79 -6.94 8.51
C MET A 161 -8.45 -7.01 9.25
N LEU A 162 -7.35 -7.33 8.56
CA LEU A 162 -6.02 -7.38 9.17
C LEU A 162 -5.58 -6.00 9.71
N THR A 163 -5.91 -4.92 9.01
CA THR A 163 -5.65 -3.55 9.47
C THR A 163 -6.43 -3.23 10.76
N GLU A 164 -7.69 -3.66 10.85
CA GLU A 164 -8.52 -3.53 12.06
C GLU A 164 -7.94 -4.36 13.23
N CYS A 165 -7.49 -5.60 12.96
CA CYS A 165 -6.84 -6.46 13.95
C CYS A 165 -5.57 -5.81 14.52
N VAL A 166 -4.68 -5.29 13.67
CA VAL A 166 -3.46 -4.59 14.11
C VAL A 166 -3.80 -3.43 15.04
N HIS A 167 -4.78 -2.61 14.68
CA HIS A 167 -5.20 -1.50 15.55
C HIS A 167 -5.78 -2.01 16.87
N LYS A 168 -6.61 -3.05 16.83
CA LYS A 168 -7.23 -3.64 18.01
C LYS A 168 -6.19 -4.20 18.99
N GLU A 169 -5.13 -4.82 18.45
CA GLU A 169 -4.09 -5.48 19.23
C GLU A 169 -3.03 -4.50 19.74
N ASN A 170 -2.64 -3.51 18.94
CA ASN A 170 -1.46 -2.69 19.17
C ASN A 170 -1.72 -1.17 19.20
N GLY A 171 -2.98 -0.73 19.11
CA GLY A 171 -3.31 0.69 19.18
C GLY A 171 -2.88 1.33 20.50
N ALA A 172 -2.97 0.59 21.61
CA ALA A 172 -2.51 1.04 22.93
C ALA A 172 -0.98 1.18 23.02
N ASP A 173 -0.22 0.50 22.15
CA ASP A 173 1.23 0.59 22.04
C ASP A 173 1.70 1.72 21.11
N GLY A 174 0.78 2.61 20.71
CA GLY A 174 1.08 3.74 19.83
C GLY A 174 1.06 3.41 18.33
N ILE A 175 0.55 2.24 17.93
CA ILE A 175 0.45 1.84 16.53
C ILE A 175 -0.82 2.45 15.89
N ARG A 176 -0.61 3.24 14.84
CA ARG A 176 -1.67 3.83 14.00
C ARG A 176 -1.83 2.97 12.75
N ALA A 177 -2.88 2.18 12.67
CA ALA A 177 -3.18 1.35 11.50
C ALA A 177 -4.41 1.92 10.78
N ILE A 178 -4.27 2.32 9.51
CA ILE A 178 -5.36 2.94 8.72
C ILE A 178 -5.34 2.35 7.31
N GLY A 179 -6.50 1.94 6.80
CA GLY A 179 -6.70 1.50 5.43
C GLY A 179 -7.04 2.68 4.50
N LEU A 180 -6.66 2.59 3.23
CA LEU A 180 -7.07 3.50 2.18
C LEU A 180 -7.65 2.75 0.98
N SER A 181 -8.92 2.96 0.69
CA SER A 181 -9.56 2.55 -0.56
C SER A 181 -9.47 3.70 -1.58
N PRO A 182 -8.55 3.63 -2.55
CA PRO A 182 -8.30 4.76 -3.45
C PRO A 182 -9.39 4.93 -4.52
N GLY A 183 -10.26 3.95 -4.72
CA GLY A 183 -11.14 3.90 -5.89
C GLY A 183 -10.40 3.41 -7.14
N THR A 184 -10.81 3.90 -8.32
CA THR A 184 -10.13 3.57 -9.58
C THR A 184 -9.05 4.62 -9.88
N VAL A 185 -7.80 4.17 -9.98
CA VAL A 185 -6.61 5.04 -10.12
C VAL A 185 -5.94 4.75 -11.47
N ALA A 186 -5.55 5.79 -12.21
CA ALA A 186 -4.89 5.68 -13.50
C ALA A 186 -3.50 5.01 -13.37
N THR A 187 -3.47 3.69 -13.35
CA THR A 187 -2.28 2.86 -13.19
C THR A 187 -2.27 1.71 -14.20
N GLN A 188 -1.15 0.99 -14.29
CA GLN A 188 -1.03 -0.20 -15.13
C GLN A 188 -2.10 -1.27 -14.79
N MET A 189 -2.49 -1.39 -13.51
CA MET A 189 -3.57 -2.31 -13.10
C MET A 189 -4.91 -1.99 -13.80
N GLN A 190 -5.24 -0.71 -14.05
CA GLN A 190 -6.44 -0.35 -14.78
C GLN A 190 -6.33 -0.67 -16.28
N VAL A 191 -5.14 -0.66 -16.86
CA VAL A 191 -4.91 -1.15 -18.23
C VAL A 191 -5.18 -2.66 -18.30
N GLU A 192 -4.69 -3.44 -17.34
CA GLU A 192 -4.94 -4.88 -17.21
C GLU A 192 -6.45 -5.17 -17.05
N ILE A 193 -7.13 -4.45 -16.17
CA ILE A 193 -8.58 -4.55 -15.97
C ILE A 193 -9.35 -4.23 -17.25
N LYS A 194 -9.01 -3.13 -17.92
CA LYS A 194 -9.67 -2.72 -19.18
C LYS A 194 -9.49 -3.77 -20.28
N ALA A 195 -8.31 -4.36 -20.38
CA ALA A 195 -8.01 -5.41 -21.36
C ALA A 195 -8.84 -6.69 -21.13
N SER A 196 -9.24 -6.99 -19.91
CA SER A 196 -10.05 -8.18 -19.60
C SER A 196 -11.47 -8.12 -20.18
N GLY A 197 -12.09 -6.94 -20.24
CA GLY A 197 -13.42 -6.73 -20.76
C GLY A 197 -14.58 -7.41 -20.00
N ILE A 198 -14.32 -8.05 -18.85
CA ILE A 198 -15.27 -8.98 -18.21
C ILE A 198 -16.31 -8.28 -17.34
N ASN A 199 -15.92 -7.28 -16.55
CA ASN A 199 -16.79 -6.68 -15.54
C ASN A 199 -17.02 -5.17 -15.77
N PRO A 200 -17.98 -4.54 -15.07
CA PRO A 200 -18.28 -3.12 -15.27
C PRO A 200 -17.09 -2.17 -15.06
N VAL A 201 -16.09 -2.54 -14.22
CA VAL A 201 -14.91 -1.70 -14.01
C VAL A 201 -14.04 -1.64 -15.28
N SER A 202 -14.01 -2.73 -16.07
CA SER A 202 -13.28 -2.78 -17.35
C SER A 202 -13.90 -1.89 -18.43
N GLN A 203 -15.15 -1.47 -18.27
CA GLN A 203 -15.87 -0.61 -19.21
C GLN A 203 -15.75 0.89 -18.90
N LEU A 204 -15.11 1.25 -17.77
CA LEU A 204 -14.97 2.64 -17.39
C LEU A 204 -14.10 3.40 -18.40
N ASP A 205 -14.47 4.64 -18.67
CA ASP A 205 -13.65 5.56 -19.45
C ASP A 205 -12.40 5.92 -18.64
N TRP A 206 -11.29 6.15 -19.36
CA TRP A 206 -10.02 6.43 -18.70
C TRP A 206 -10.07 7.69 -17.82
N ASP A 207 -10.82 8.71 -18.24
CA ASP A 207 -10.92 10.01 -17.60
C ASP A 207 -11.65 9.98 -16.24
N VAL A 208 -12.32 8.86 -15.89
CA VAL A 208 -12.93 8.72 -14.56
C VAL A 208 -11.94 8.24 -13.50
N HIS A 209 -10.75 7.80 -13.92
CA HIS A 209 -9.72 7.36 -13.00
C HIS A 209 -9.00 8.56 -12.39
N ILE A 210 -8.86 8.56 -11.06
CA ILE A 210 -8.07 9.60 -10.39
C ILE A 210 -6.57 9.39 -10.66
N PRO A 211 -5.76 10.46 -10.65
CA PRO A 211 -4.32 10.33 -10.82
C PRO A 211 -3.66 9.65 -9.60
N ALA A 212 -2.51 9.01 -9.81
CA ALA A 212 -1.86 8.19 -8.78
C ALA A 212 -1.24 9.03 -7.63
N ASP A 213 -1.01 10.32 -7.83
CA ASP A 213 -0.58 11.24 -6.79
C ASP A 213 -1.65 11.51 -5.72
N TRP A 214 -2.95 11.40 -6.06
CA TRP A 214 -4.02 11.60 -5.08
C TRP A 214 -3.97 10.60 -3.92
N PRO A 215 -3.90 9.26 -4.15
CA PRO A 215 -3.67 8.31 -3.07
C PRO A 215 -2.36 8.55 -2.33
N ALA A 216 -1.28 8.95 -3.03
CA ALA A 216 0.00 9.24 -2.39
C ALA A 216 -0.10 10.43 -1.41
N ARG A 217 -0.77 11.51 -1.81
CA ARG A 217 -1.04 12.67 -0.95
C ARG A 217 -1.97 12.33 0.21
N ALA A 218 -2.97 11.46 -0.03
CA ALA A 218 -3.84 10.96 1.04
C ALA A 218 -3.05 10.15 2.06
N LEU A 219 -2.13 9.27 1.63
CA LEU A 219 -1.25 8.52 2.53
C LEU A 219 -0.38 9.47 3.38
N LEU A 220 0.16 10.53 2.80
CA LEU A 220 0.90 11.54 3.55
C LEU A 220 0.02 12.24 4.60
N TRP A 221 -1.20 12.67 4.20
CA TRP A 221 -2.17 13.28 5.11
C TRP A 221 -2.56 12.32 6.26
N MET A 222 -2.70 11.02 5.98
CA MET A 222 -3.00 9.98 6.98
C MET A 222 -1.91 9.84 8.06
N CYS A 223 -0.70 10.32 7.83
CA CYS A 223 0.35 10.39 8.84
C CYS A 223 0.15 11.54 9.83
N GLY A 224 -0.72 12.51 9.54
CA GLY A 224 -1.04 13.65 10.40
C GLY A 224 -2.03 13.32 11.52
N SER A 225 -2.10 14.21 12.53
CA SER A 225 -3.04 14.09 13.66
C SER A 225 -4.52 14.18 13.25
N ASP A 226 -4.82 14.84 12.12
CA ASP A 226 -6.18 14.95 11.61
C ASP A 226 -6.79 13.59 11.22
N ALA A 227 -5.92 12.58 10.99
CA ALA A 227 -6.30 11.22 10.69
C ALA A 227 -6.39 10.30 11.93
N ASP A 228 -6.07 10.74 13.14
CA ASP A 228 -6.06 9.89 14.35
C ASP A 228 -7.44 9.28 14.64
N GLN A 229 -8.51 10.02 14.36
CA GLN A 229 -9.89 9.54 14.53
C GLN A 229 -10.24 8.35 13.61
N TYR A 230 -9.43 8.06 12.60
CA TYR A 230 -9.64 6.99 11.63
C TYR A 230 -8.75 5.76 11.88
N CYS A 231 -7.98 5.75 12.98
CA CYS A 231 -7.21 4.56 13.35
C CYS A 231 -8.13 3.35 13.52
N GLY A 232 -7.75 2.22 12.93
CA GLY A 232 -8.57 1.01 12.88
C GLY A 232 -9.68 1.04 11.81
N GLN A 233 -9.70 2.04 10.93
CA GLN A 233 -10.73 2.19 9.90
C GLN A 233 -10.13 2.21 8.50
N GLU A 234 -11.01 2.15 7.51
CA GLU A 234 -10.67 2.35 6.10
C GLU A 234 -11.26 3.68 5.62
N LEU A 235 -10.42 4.52 5.04
CA LEU A 235 -10.81 5.74 4.35
C LEU A 235 -11.05 5.46 2.86
N SER A 236 -11.93 6.21 2.22
CA SER A 236 -12.22 6.06 0.79
C SER A 236 -12.07 7.38 0.05
N LEU A 237 -11.26 7.40 -1.02
CA LEU A 237 -11.17 8.57 -1.90
C LEU A 237 -12.38 8.72 -2.84
N ARG A 238 -13.42 7.89 -2.70
CA ARG A 238 -14.74 8.18 -3.28
C ARG A 238 -15.51 9.21 -2.47
N ASP A 239 -15.13 9.41 -1.20
CA ASP A 239 -15.69 10.43 -0.32
C ASP A 239 -15.13 11.81 -0.72
N GLU A 240 -16.01 12.70 -1.17
CA GLU A 240 -15.66 14.05 -1.60
C GLU A 240 -15.18 14.92 -0.42
N ASP A 241 -15.75 14.74 0.77
CA ASP A 241 -15.33 15.49 1.95
C ASP A 241 -13.91 15.11 2.38
N LEU A 242 -13.56 13.82 2.26
CA LEU A 242 -12.17 13.39 2.46
C LEU A 242 -11.24 14.03 1.43
N ARG A 243 -11.61 14.06 0.15
CA ARG A 243 -10.81 14.72 -0.90
C ARG A 243 -10.57 16.20 -0.59
N LYS A 244 -11.59 16.93 -0.11
CA LYS A 244 -11.45 18.34 0.31
C LYS A 244 -10.50 18.47 1.51
N ARG A 245 -10.63 17.61 2.54
CA ARG A 245 -9.76 17.63 3.72
C ARG A 245 -8.30 17.37 3.38
N VAL A 246 -8.04 16.47 2.44
CA VAL A 246 -6.69 16.17 1.94
C VAL A 246 -6.17 17.27 1.01
N GLY A 247 -7.04 18.14 0.50
CA GLY A 247 -6.70 19.20 -0.47
C GLY A 247 -6.47 18.66 -1.89
N LEU A 248 -7.24 17.64 -2.28
CA LEU A 248 -7.18 17.05 -3.63
C LEU A 248 -8.10 17.79 -4.61
N ILE A 249 -9.16 18.41 -4.10
CA ILE A 249 -10.13 19.23 -4.82
C ILE A 249 -10.48 20.46 -4.00
#